data_941587ad4c1eb8be1d1d10fa06953086
#
_entry.id   941587ad4c1eb8be1d1d10fa06953086
#
_cell.length_a   1.000
_cell.length_b   1.000
_cell.length_c   1.000
_cell.angle_alpha   90.00
_cell.angle_beta   90.00
_cell.angle_gamma   90.00
#
_symmetry.space_group_name_H-M   'P 1'
#
loop_
_entity.id
_entity.type
_entity.pdbx_description
1 polymer ?
#
loop_
_entity_poly.entity_id
_entity_poly.type
_entity_poly.pdbx_seq_one_letter_code
_entity_poly.pdbx_strand_id
1 'polypeptide(L)'
;ACADLAAIPRERARPERIVADIQISAGYMHAGYPIMTHLDAAEVAVDLDGLRQGSWGHFHEIGHNHQSPDWTFGGTGEVTCNLFTLYVYDKVCGIAPSDSRDTLSDERVLTAAREHADAGSPFAEWRSRPFLALTMYHQMQQEFGWEPFVDVFREYRQLVDADRPGSDEAKRDQWMV
;
A
#
# COMPACT_ATOMS: atom_id res chain seq x y z
N ALA A 1 7.53 7.21 7.94
CA ALA A 1 6.66 6.03 7.93
C ALA A 1 6.84 5.23 6.63
N CYS A 2 6.35 5.69 5.46
CA CYS A 2 6.44 4.88 4.22
C CYS A 2 7.88 4.46 3.89
N ALA A 3 8.86 5.33 4.07
CA ALA A 3 10.27 4.98 3.88
C ALA A 3 10.74 3.85 4.83
N ASP A 4 10.23 3.83 6.05
CA ASP A 4 10.57 2.79 7.02
C ASP A 4 10.03 1.43 6.58
N LEU A 5 8.76 1.35 6.16
CA LEU A 5 8.17 0.14 5.62
C LEU A 5 8.90 -0.33 4.35
N ALA A 6 9.21 0.60 3.43
CA ALA A 6 9.94 0.30 2.20
C ALA A 6 11.42 -0.03 2.42
N ALA A 7 11.91 -0.02 3.67
CA ALA A 7 13.31 -0.24 4.03
C ALA A 7 14.29 0.69 3.26
N ILE A 8 13.91 1.97 3.06
CA ILE A 8 14.76 2.98 2.42
C ILE A 8 15.15 4.08 3.39
N PRO A 9 16.26 4.81 3.13
CA PRO A 9 16.63 5.98 3.92
C PRO A 9 15.49 7.01 3.98
N ARG A 10 15.30 7.61 5.15
CA ARG A 10 14.31 8.70 5.34
C ARG A 10 14.72 9.98 4.65
N GLU A 11 16.04 10.19 4.52
CA GLU A 11 16.61 11.31 3.78
C GLU A 11 16.28 11.16 2.30
N ARG A 12 15.61 12.14 1.75
CA ARG A 12 15.22 12.17 0.34
C ARG A 12 15.96 13.28 -0.40
N ALA A 13 16.27 13.04 -1.65
CA ALA A 13 16.86 14.06 -2.53
C ALA A 13 15.92 15.27 -2.70
N ARG A 14 14.63 15.06 -2.53
CA ARG A 14 13.58 16.08 -2.54
C ARG A 14 12.42 15.68 -1.64
N PRO A 15 11.72 16.66 -1.00
CA PRO A 15 10.51 16.33 -0.20
C PRO A 15 9.38 15.86 -1.11
N GLU A 16 8.43 15.11 -0.54
CA GLU A 16 7.14 14.90 -1.18
C GLU A 16 6.45 16.25 -1.38
N ARG A 17 5.78 16.39 -2.51
CA ARG A 17 5.06 17.60 -2.87
C ARG A 17 3.69 17.21 -3.39
N ILE A 18 2.66 17.83 -2.83
CA ILE A 18 1.28 17.70 -3.27
C ILE A 18 0.90 18.97 -3.99
N VAL A 19 0.34 18.85 -5.18
CA VAL A 19 -0.14 19.98 -5.99
C VAL A 19 -1.63 19.75 -6.28
N ALA A 20 -2.43 20.72 -5.90
CA ALA A 20 -3.86 20.72 -6.18
C ALA A 20 -4.17 21.57 -7.42
N ASP A 21 -5.00 21.03 -8.33
CA ASP A 21 -5.40 21.72 -9.55
C ASP A 21 -6.88 21.44 -9.87
N ILE A 22 -7.47 22.24 -10.73
CA ILE A 22 -8.84 22.03 -11.26
C ILE A 22 -8.89 20.89 -12.27
N GLN A 23 -7.76 20.54 -12.88
CA GLN A 23 -7.62 19.48 -13.86
C GLN A 23 -6.30 18.73 -13.62
N ILE A 24 -6.39 17.42 -13.43
CA ILE A 24 -5.25 16.52 -13.28
C ILE A 24 -5.29 15.43 -14.35
N SER A 25 -4.17 14.72 -14.54
CA SER A 25 -4.03 13.77 -15.66
C SER A 25 -4.80 12.46 -15.46
N ALA A 26 -5.08 12.05 -14.21
CA ALA A 26 -5.77 10.81 -13.92
C ALA A 26 -6.46 10.84 -12.56
N GLY A 27 -7.63 10.20 -12.47
CA GLY A 27 -8.35 9.98 -11.21
C GLY A 27 -8.72 11.26 -10.46
N TYR A 28 -9.05 11.08 -9.19
CA TYR A 28 -9.27 12.18 -8.23
C TYR A 28 -7.95 12.66 -7.59
N MET A 29 -7.02 11.74 -7.42
CA MET A 29 -5.63 11.94 -7.01
C MET A 29 -4.76 10.97 -7.81
N HIS A 30 -3.49 11.26 -7.97
CA HIS A 30 -2.52 10.30 -8.47
C HIS A 30 -1.11 10.58 -7.95
N ALA A 31 -0.36 9.48 -7.76
CA ALA A 31 1.03 9.51 -7.37
C ALA A 31 1.94 10.18 -8.42
N GLY A 32 3.14 10.47 -8.01
CA GLY A 32 4.18 11.08 -8.83
C GLY A 32 4.96 12.15 -8.07
N TYR A 33 5.75 12.91 -8.79
CA TYR A 33 6.51 14.03 -8.27
C TYR A 33 6.25 15.28 -9.11
N PRO A 34 5.20 16.04 -8.74
CA PRO A 34 4.38 15.98 -7.51
C PRO A 34 3.30 14.91 -7.53
N ILE A 35 2.75 14.57 -6.34
CA ILE A 35 1.43 13.98 -6.21
C ILE A 35 0.42 15.05 -6.64
N MET A 36 -0.51 14.69 -7.53
CA MET A 36 -1.56 15.58 -8.00
C MET A 36 -2.89 15.25 -7.33
N THR A 37 -3.66 16.28 -7.02
CA THR A 37 -5.01 16.15 -6.45
C THR A 37 -5.94 17.23 -6.98
N HIS A 38 -7.25 17.02 -6.94
CA HIS A 38 -8.21 18.07 -7.19
C HIS A 38 -8.21 19.13 -6.08
N LEU A 39 -8.66 20.36 -6.40
CA LEU A 39 -8.60 21.51 -5.50
C LEU A 39 -9.35 21.30 -4.18
N ASP A 40 -10.44 20.56 -4.19
CA ASP A 40 -11.23 20.27 -2.99
C ASP A 40 -10.50 19.37 -1.98
N ALA A 41 -9.48 18.63 -2.39
CA ALA A 41 -8.61 17.88 -1.49
C ALA A 41 -7.43 18.71 -0.93
N ALA A 42 -7.23 19.94 -1.40
CA ALA A 42 -6.10 20.77 -0.96
C ALA A 42 -6.18 21.13 0.53
N GLU A 43 -7.37 21.39 1.04
CA GLU A 43 -7.55 21.73 2.46
C GLU A 43 -7.11 20.58 3.37
N VAL A 44 -7.43 19.35 3.00
CA VAL A 44 -7.02 18.14 3.75
C VAL A 44 -5.50 18.00 3.76
N ALA A 45 -4.82 18.32 2.67
CA ALA A 45 -3.36 18.19 2.56
C ALA A 45 -2.60 19.11 3.54
N VAL A 46 -3.20 20.19 4.00
CA VAL A 46 -2.62 21.16 4.95
C VAL A 46 -3.26 21.10 6.34
N ASP A 47 -4.29 20.30 6.53
CA ASP A 47 -4.95 20.08 7.83
C ASP A 47 -4.25 18.93 8.58
N LEU A 48 -3.31 19.28 9.45
CA LEU A 48 -2.55 18.31 10.23
C LEU A 48 -3.44 17.47 11.15
N ASP A 49 -4.46 18.06 11.74
CA ASP A 49 -5.36 17.34 12.66
C ASP A 49 -6.30 16.40 11.89
N GLY A 50 -6.78 16.82 10.73
CA GLY A 50 -7.52 15.96 9.81
C GLY A 50 -6.65 14.80 9.29
N LEU A 51 -5.41 15.05 8.90
CA LEU A 51 -4.48 13.99 8.47
C LEU A 51 -4.20 12.97 9.58
N ARG A 52 -4.10 13.41 10.85
CA ARG A 52 -3.94 12.51 12.00
C ARG A 52 -5.17 11.62 12.26
N GLN A 53 -6.34 12.03 11.83
CA GLN A 53 -7.56 11.21 11.86
C GLN A 53 -7.62 10.22 10.70
N GLY A 54 -6.68 10.28 9.78
CA GLY A 54 -6.54 9.40 8.64
C GLY A 54 -7.04 10.05 7.33
N SER A 55 -6.22 9.96 6.30
CA SER A 55 -6.59 10.40 4.94
C SER A 55 -6.15 9.33 3.94
N TRP A 56 -7.09 8.44 3.60
CA TRP A 56 -6.80 7.29 2.74
C TRP A 56 -6.14 7.72 1.43
N GLY A 57 -6.74 8.66 0.70
CA GLY A 57 -6.24 9.07 -0.62
C GLY A 57 -4.80 9.60 -0.56
N HIS A 58 -4.50 10.54 0.35
CA HIS A 58 -3.15 11.09 0.46
C HIS A 58 -2.10 10.03 0.82
N PHE A 59 -2.43 9.12 1.76
CA PHE A 59 -1.49 8.05 2.15
C PHE A 59 -1.33 6.99 1.06
N HIS A 60 -2.39 6.72 0.29
CA HIS A 60 -2.40 5.85 -0.87
C HIS A 60 -1.44 6.35 -1.96
N GLU A 61 -1.51 7.64 -2.32
CA GLU A 61 -0.62 8.20 -3.32
C GLU A 61 0.85 8.26 -2.85
N ILE A 62 1.08 8.55 -1.57
CA ILE A 62 2.41 8.42 -0.97
C ILE A 62 2.88 6.96 -1.01
N GLY A 63 1.98 6.01 -0.79
CA GLY A 63 2.24 4.58 -0.90
C GLY A 63 2.74 4.20 -2.29
N HIS A 64 2.09 4.66 -3.35
CA HIS A 64 2.55 4.46 -4.73
C HIS A 64 3.98 4.95 -4.97
N ASN A 65 4.35 6.10 -4.41
CA ASN A 65 5.71 6.64 -4.53
C ASN A 65 6.78 5.80 -3.78
N HIS A 66 6.35 4.82 -2.96
CA HIS A 66 7.23 3.94 -2.19
C HIS A 66 7.21 2.47 -2.65
N GLN A 67 6.31 2.11 -3.57
CA GLN A 67 6.26 0.78 -4.15
C GLN A 67 7.51 0.45 -4.97
N SER A 68 7.77 -0.85 -5.13
CA SER A 68 8.73 -1.34 -6.11
C SER A 68 8.06 -2.42 -6.98
N PRO A 69 8.37 -2.46 -8.29
CA PRO A 69 7.93 -3.53 -9.16
C PRO A 69 8.47 -4.90 -8.73
N ASP A 70 9.56 -4.93 -7.96
CA ASP A 70 10.19 -6.19 -7.53
C ASP A 70 9.30 -7.03 -6.63
N TRP A 71 8.50 -6.41 -5.76
CA TRP A 71 7.56 -7.10 -4.87
C TRP A 71 6.08 -6.88 -5.20
N THR A 72 5.77 -6.08 -6.20
CA THR A 72 4.39 -5.84 -6.62
C THR A 72 4.00 -6.83 -7.70
N PHE A 73 3.03 -7.70 -7.42
CA PHE A 73 2.51 -8.64 -8.41
C PHE A 73 1.79 -7.91 -9.55
N GLY A 74 1.79 -8.51 -10.74
CA GLY A 74 1.10 -7.96 -11.89
C GLY A 74 -0.39 -7.72 -11.62
N GLY A 75 -0.85 -6.48 -11.81
CA GLY A 75 -2.23 -6.06 -11.54
C GLY A 75 -2.52 -5.70 -10.09
N THR A 76 -1.54 -5.74 -9.17
CA THR A 76 -1.75 -5.41 -7.76
C THR A 76 -1.15 -4.07 -7.35
N GLY A 77 -0.91 -3.16 -8.29
CA GLY A 77 -0.42 -1.81 -7.98
C GLY A 77 -1.27 -1.10 -6.95
N GLU A 78 -2.60 -1.21 -7.06
CA GLU A 78 -3.57 -0.65 -6.12
C GLU A 78 -3.69 -1.43 -4.79
N VAL A 79 -2.93 -2.50 -4.62
CA VAL A 79 -2.93 -3.32 -3.40
C VAL A 79 -1.77 -2.93 -2.51
N THR A 80 -0.54 -2.98 -3.04
CA THR A 80 0.66 -2.73 -2.24
C THR A 80 0.78 -1.26 -1.82
N CYS A 81 0.26 -0.29 -2.60
CA CYS A 81 0.12 1.09 -2.12
C CYS A 81 -0.76 1.20 -0.87
N ASN A 82 -1.83 0.40 -0.82
CA ASN A 82 -2.71 0.35 0.35
C ASN A 82 -2.04 -0.31 1.58
N LEU A 83 -1.07 -1.20 1.40
CA LEU A 83 -0.26 -1.70 2.51
C LEU A 83 0.51 -0.56 3.19
N PHE A 84 1.10 0.35 2.40
CA PHE A 84 1.71 1.57 2.94
C PHE A 84 0.69 2.47 3.64
N THR A 85 -0.52 2.58 3.09
CA THR A 85 -1.62 3.32 3.72
C THR A 85 -1.92 2.77 5.11
N LEU A 86 -2.09 1.46 5.25
CA LEU A 86 -2.32 0.81 6.53
C LEU A 86 -1.18 1.05 7.53
N TYR A 87 0.05 1.02 7.05
CA TYR A 87 1.22 1.31 7.88
C TYR A 87 1.20 2.73 8.45
N VAL A 88 0.79 3.72 7.62
CA VAL A 88 0.65 5.12 8.08
C VAL A 88 -0.49 5.24 9.09
N TYR A 89 -1.63 4.61 8.85
CA TYR A 89 -2.74 4.59 9.82
C TYR A 89 -2.28 4.06 11.17
N ASP A 90 -1.60 2.91 11.21
CA ASP A 90 -1.12 2.32 12.46
C ASP A 90 0.00 3.16 13.11
N LYS A 91 1.07 3.45 12.37
CA LYS A 91 2.30 4.02 12.96
C LYS A 91 2.29 5.53 13.13
N VAL A 92 1.44 6.25 12.44
CA VAL A 92 1.38 7.71 12.48
C VAL A 92 0.07 8.21 13.08
N CYS A 93 -1.05 7.64 12.65
CA CYS A 93 -2.37 8.06 13.13
C CYS A 93 -2.79 7.34 14.44
N GLY A 94 -2.16 6.21 14.78
CA GLY A 94 -2.55 5.38 15.93
C GLY A 94 -3.90 4.69 15.74
N ILE A 95 -4.28 4.45 14.49
CA ILE A 95 -5.54 3.80 14.10
C ILE A 95 -5.19 2.39 13.62
N ALA A 96 -5.78 1.36 14.23
CA ALA A 96 -5.53 0.00 13.82
C ALA A 96 -5.92 -0.22 12.34
N PRO A 97 -5.18 -1.07 11.59
CA PRO A 97 -5.52 -1.39 10.20
C PRO A 97 -6.98 -1.83 9.99
N SER A 98 -7.55 -2.62 10.91
CA SER A 98 -8.95 -3.04 10.88
C SER A 98 -9.95 -1.89 11.03
N ASP A 99 -9.55 -0.80 11.70
CA ASP A 99 -10.39 0.36 11.96
C ASP A 99 -10.19 1.47 10.91
N SER A 100 -9.19 1.33 10.05
CA SER A 100 -8.83 2.32 9.04
C SER A 100 -9.89 2.47 7.95
N ARG A 101 -10.66 1.42 7.71
CA ARG A 101 -11.72 1.38 6.70
C ARG A 101 -12.71 0.25 6.99
N ASP A 102 -14.00 0.51 6.81
CA ASP A 102 -15.08 -0.48 7.03
C ASP A 102 -14.87 -1.80 6.26
N THR A 103 -14.33 -1.74 5.04
CA THR A 103 -14.02 -2.93 4.22
C THR A 103 -12.89 -3.79 4.79
N LEU A 104 -12.15 -3.30 5.77
CA LEU A 104 -11.03 -3.99 6.43
C LEU A 104 -11.35 -4.38 7.86
N SER A 105 -12.59 -4.21 8.32
CA SER A 105 -13.03 -4.80 9.60
C SER A 105 -12.86 -6.31 9.59
N ASP A 106 -12.52 -6.90 10.72
CA ASP A 106 -12.22 -8.34 10.84
C ASP A 106 -13.33 -9.22 10.26
N GLU A 107 -14.59 -8.86 10.48
CA GLU A 107 -15.74 -9.60 9.93
C GLU A 107 -15.75 -9.58 8.39
N ARG A 108 -15.53 -8.42 7.78
CA ARG A 108 -15.53 -8.29 6.31
C ARG A 108 -14.33 -8.97 5.67
N VAL A 109 -13.16 -8.87 6.31
CA VAL A 109 -11.93 -9.54 5.87
C VAL A 109 -12.12 -11.06 5.86
N LEU A 110 -12.65 -11.64 6.95
CA LEU A 110 -12.91 -13.06 7.03
C LEU A 110 -13.97 -13.52 6.03
N THR A 111 -15.03 -12.74 5.84
CA THR A 111 -16.09 -13.04 4.87
C THR A 111 -15.52 -13.04 3.45
N ALA A 112 -14.78 -12.00 3.05
CA ALA A 112 -14.18 -11.92 1.72
C ALA A 112 -13.18 -13.05 1.45
N ALA A 113 -12.36 -13.41 2.45
CA ALA A 113 -11.40 -14.50 2.33
C ALA A 113 -12.11 -15.87 2.15
N ARG A 114 -13.19 -16.13 2.89
CA ARG A 114 -13.98 -17.36 2.77
C ARG A 114 -14.68 -17.45 1.42
N GLU A 115 -15.37 -16.40 0.99
CA GLU A 115 -16.04 -16.37 -0.30
C GLU A 115 -15.06 -16.61 -1.46
N HIS A 116 -13.86 -16.03 -1.38
CA HIS A 116 -12.83 -16.25 -2.36
C HIS A 116 -12.30 -17.70 -2.35
N ALA A 117 -12.10 -18.28 -1.17
CA ALA A 117 -11.68 -19.66 -1.01
C ALA A 117 -12.75 -20.64 -1.55
N ASP A 118 -14.03 -20.42 -1.24
CA ASP A 118 -15.16 -21.22 -1.71
C ASP A 118 -15.30 -21.14 -3.26
N ALA A 119 -14.91 -20.01 -3.86
CA ALA A 119 -14.85 -19.85 -5.32
C ALA A 119 -13.63 -20.54 -5.97
N GLY A 120 -12.77 -21.21 -5.20
CA GLY A 120 -11.57 -21.90 -5.70
C GLY A 120 -10.34 -21.00 -5.84
N SER A 121 -10.33 -19.87 -5.15
CA SER A 121 -9.20 -18.94 -5.06
C SER A 121 -8.63 -18.48 -6.42
N PRO A 122 -9.44 -18.01 -7.37
CA PRO A 122 -8.95 -17.63 -8.69
C PRO A 122 -8.04 -16.39 -8.62
N PHE A 123 -6.77 -16.56 -8.98
CA PHE A 123 -5.76 -15.48 -8.91
C PHE A 123 -6.15 -14.25 -9.72
N ALA A 124 -6.81 -14.42 -10.87
CA ALA A 124 -7.27 -13.30 -11.70
C ALA A 124 -8.30 -12.43 -10.98
N GLU A 125 -9.22 -13.01 -10.21
CA GLU A 125 -10.17 -12.28 -9.39
C GLU A 125 -9.45 -11.59 -8.21
N TRP A 126 -8.59 -12.32 -7.50
CA TRP A 126 -7.82 -11.79 -6.38
C TRP A 126 -7.07 -10.50 -6.77
N ARG A 127 -6.27 -10.56 -7.83
CA ARG A 127 -5.45 -9.41 -8.27
C ARG A 127 -6.27 -8.24 -8.81
N SER A 128 -7.49 -8.45 -9.29
CA SER A 128 -8.36 -7.41 -9.85
C SER A 128 -9.21 -6.70 -8.81
N ARG A 129 -9.23 -7.19 -7.57
CA ARG A 129 -10.02 -6.64 -6.45
C ARG A 129 -9.10 -6.16 -5.33
N PRO A 130 -8.68 -4.88 -5.33
CA PRO A 130 -7.64 -4.38 -4.43
C PRO A 130 -7.87 -4.68 -2.95
N PHE A 131 -9.10 -4.54 -2.45
CA PHE A 131 -9.40 -4.82 -1.05
C PHE A 131 -9.46 -6.31 -0.72
N LEU A 132 -9.87 -7.15 -1.66
CA LEU A 132 -9.76 -8.60 -1.50
C LEU A 132 -8.29 -9.03 -1.43
N ALA A 133 -7.47 -8.52 -2.34
CA ALA A 133 -6.04 -8.84 -2.33
C ALA A 133 -5.32 -8.28 -1.08
N LEU A 134 -5.72 -7.09 -0.61
CA LEU A 134 -5.19 -6.49 0.62
C LEU A 134 -5.50 -7.32 1.86
N THR A 135 -6.60 -8.10 1.85
CA THR A 135 -6.97 -8.99 2.96
C THR A 135 -5.84 -9.94 3.36
N MET A 136 -5.12 -10.50 2.39
CA MET A 136 -3.97 -11.39 2.66
C MET A 136 -2.88 -10.65 3.45
N TYR A 137 -2.49 -9.47 2.99
CA TYR A 137 -1.47 -8.65 3.67
C TYR A 137 -1.94 -8.18 5.04
N HIS A 138 -3.23 -7.83 5.17
CA HIS A 138 -3.81 -7.41 6.44
C HIS A 138 -3.79 -8.57 7.46
N GLN A 139 -4.17 -9.79 7.07
CA GLN A 139 -4.11 -10.98 7.94
C GLN A 139 -2.67 -11.29 8.38
N MET A 140 -1.70 -11.22 7.46
CA MET A 140 -0.29 -11.38 7.79
C MET A 140 0.18 -10.31 8.78
N GLN A 141 -0.24 -9.06 8.59
CA GLN A 141 0.09 -7.97 9.50
C GLN A 141 -0.52 -8.16 10.91
N GLN A 142 -1.75 -8.64 10.99
CA GLN A 142 -2.41 -8.93 12.26
C GLN A 142 -1.69 -10.05 13.04
N GLU A 143 -1.25 -11.10 12.34
CA GLU A 143 -0.62 -12.26 12.96
C GLU A 143 0.87 -12.01 13.32
N PHE A 144 1.62 -11.36 12.44
CA PHE A 144 3.08 -11.26 12.54
C PHE A 144 3.61 -9.84 12.75
N GLY A 145 2.75 -8.82 12.70
CA GLY A 145 3.17 -7.42 12.78
C GLY A 145 3.78 -6.90 11.47
N TRP A 146 4.55 -5.82 11.58
CA TRP A 146 5.13 -5.12 10.43
C TRP A 146 6.55 -5.54 10.08
N GLU A 147 7.27 -6.11 11.03
CA GLU A 147 8.68 -6.48 10.86
C GLU A 147 8.93 -7.41 9.66
N PRO A 148 8.11 -8.47 9.43
CA PRO A 148 8.34 -9.34 8.28
C PRO A 148 8.24 -8.60 6.93
N PHE A 149 7.36 -7.61 6.81
CA PHE A 149 7.27 -6.79 5.60
C PHE A 149 8.52 -5.94 5.38
N VAL A 150 9.03 -5.32 6.46
CA VAL A 150 10.26 -4.51 6.38
C VAL A 150 11.44 -5.39 6.00
N ASP A 151 11.52 -6.60 6.56
CA ASP A 151 12.60 -7.54 6.28
C ASP A 151 12.56 -8.03 4.83
N VAL A 152 11.40 -8.45 4.34
CA VAL A 152 11.19 -8.83 2.94
C VAL A 152 11.55 -7.69 1.99
N PHE A 153 11.07 -6.46 2.25
CA PHE A 153 11.39 -5.32 1.38
C PHE A 153 12.87 -4.94 1.43
N ARG A 154 13.54 -5.18 2.55
CA ARG A 154 14.98 -5.01 2.68
C ARG A 154 15.75 -6.02 1.83
N GLU A 155 15.34 -7.29 1.84
CA GLU A 155 15.93 -8.33 1.01
C GLU A 155 15.81 -8.01 -0.48
N TYR A 156 14.61 -7.64 -0.95
CA TYR A 156 14.41 -7.22 -2.34
C TYR A 156 15.33 -6.07 -2.76
N ARG A 157 15.62 -5.14 -1.84
CA ARG A 157 16.51 -4.00 -2.13
C ARG A 157 17.97 -4.37 -2.23
N GLN A 158 18.38 -5.47 -1.62
CA GLN A 158 19.74 -5.97 -1.68
C GLN A 158 19.99 -6.81 -2.94
N LEU A 159 18.95 -7.23 -3.65
CA LEU A 159 19.09 -8.00 -4.88
C LEU A 159 19.84 -7.18 -5.95
N VAL A 160 20.84 -7.78 -6.56
CA VAL A 160 21.46 -7.26 -7.77
C VAL A 160 20.51 -7.46 -8.95
N ASP A 161 20.67 -6.68 -10.01
CA ASP A 161 19.74 -6.69 -11.14
C ASP A 161 19.51 -8.08 -11.75
N ALA A 162 20.53 -8.94 -11.75
CA ALA A 162 20.44 -10.30 -12.26
C ALA A 162 19.55 -11.24 -11.41
N ASP A 163 19.38 -10.92 -10.13
CA ASP A 163 18.62 -11.74 -9.16
C ASP A 163 17.20 -11.18 -8.91
N ARG A 164 16.86 -10.07 -9.54
CA ARG A 164 15.52 -9.49 -9.41
C ARG A 164 14.46 -10.38 -10.04
N PRO A 165 13.31 -10.59 -9.37
CA PRO A 165 12.28 -11.49 -9.88
C PRO A 165 11.65 -10.92 -11.16
N GLY A 166 11.74 -11.70 -12.24
CA GLY A 166 11.20 -11.34 -13.56
C GLY A 166 9.75 -11.77 -13.80
N SER A 167 9.14 -12.51 -12.87
CA SER A 167 7.75 -12.99 -12.98
C SER A 167 7.05 -12.96 -11.62
N ASP A 168 5.72 -13.08 -11.64
CA ASP A 168 4.92 -13.14 -10.40
C ASP A 168 5.21 -14.41 -9.59
N GLU A 169 5.54 -15.53 -10.25
CA GLU A 169 5.97 -16.77 -9.59
C GLU A 169 7.30 -16.54 -8.85
N ALA A 170 8.26 -15.91 -9.49
CA ALA A 170 9.55 -15.60 -8.87
C ALA A 170 9.40 -14.63 -7.69
N LYS A 171 8.52 -13.63 -7.78
CA LYS A 171 8.19 -12.74 -6.66
C LYS A 171 7.60 -13.51 -5.49
N ARG A 172 6.61 -14.38 -5.76
CA ARG A 172 5.99 -15.23 -4.73
C ARG A 172 7.04 -16.10 -4.04
N ASP A 173 7.89 -16.76 -4.81
CA ASP A 173 8.90 -17.66 -4.27
C ASP A 173 9.89 -16.91 -3.37
N GLN A 174 10.26 -15.68 -3.73
CA GLN A 174 11.07 -14.78 -2.91
C GLN A 174 10.39 -14.39 -1.59
N TRP A 175 9.07 -14.18 -1.59
CA TRP A 175 8.30 -13.88 -0.38
C TRP A 175 8.23 -15.05 0.60
N MET A 176 8.42 -16.27 0.14
CA MET A 176 8.24 -17.50 0.91
C MET A 176 9.54 -17.99 1.55
N VAL A 177 10.69 -17.35 1.30
CA VAL A 177 11.99 -17.68 1.86
C VAL A 177 12.30 -16.87 3.11
#